data_fb1bcfab27820a763a375c474b375380
#
_entry.id   fb1bcfab27820a763a375c474b375380
#
_cell.length_a   1.000
_cell.length_b   1.000
_cell.length_c   1.000
_cell.angle_alpha   90.00
_cell.angle_beta   90.00
_cell.angle_gamma   90.00
#
_symmetry.space_group_name_H-M   'P 1'
#
loop_
_entity.id
_entity.type
_entity.pdbx_description
1 polymer ?
#
loop_
_entity_poly.entity_id
_entity_poly.type
_entity_poly.pdbx_seq_one_letter_code
_entity_poly.pdbx_strand_id
1 'polypeptide(L)'
;MSDITAGSAARDPYWVGRSGGHGHGGHGHGGHGHAGHGHGPLSATGHGQGGPASKFVTVAYGFWIFLLSDIIMFSAFFAAYAVLSTATAGGPSGKELFELPRVAAQTGLLLTSSFTGGLATLATHRRSMAATQFWLLVTGLLGAAFLFLEVQEFAVMASEQAGPSRSAFLSAFFALVGCHGTHVGLGLLWLGTMMAQLWVKGFRPEILRRLHCFGLFWHALDIIWVAIFTLVYLLGASP
;
A
#
# COMPACT_ATOMS: atom_id res chain seq x y z
N MET A 1 -16.97 -38.80 -35.45
CA MET A 1 -17.00 -39.16 -34.02
C MET A 1 -16.21 -38.10 -33.29
N SER A 2 -16.97 -37.31 -32.70
CA SER A 2 -16.82 -36.12 -31.92
C SER A 2 -16.27 -36.43 -30.54
N ASP A 3 -15.27 -35.67 -30.08
CA ASP A 3 -15.16 -35.40 -28.66
C ASP A 3 -14.67 -33.96 -28.45
N ILE A 4 -15.57 -33.20 -27.90
CA ILE A 4 -15.43 -31.80 -27.54
C ILE A 4 -14.76 -31.76 -26.17
N THR A 5 -13.53 -31.31 -26.12
CA THR A 5 -12.83 -31.02 -24.87
C THR A 5 -13.44 -29.80 -24.22
N ALA A 6 -14.12 -30.02 -23.09
CA ALA A 6 -14.63 -28.99 -22.22
C ALA A 6 -13.49 -28.09 -21.72
N GLY A 7 -13.52 -26.84 -22.09
CA GLY A 7 -12.62 -25.81 -21.60
C GLY A 7 -12.78 -25.65 -20.08
N SER A 8 -11.70 -25.85 -19.34
CA SER A 8 -11.61 -25.53 -17.91
C SER A 8 -11.64 -24.00 -17.76
N ALA A 9 -12.77 -23.43 -17.43
CA ALA A 9 -12.88 -22.05 -17.00
C ALA A 9 -11.99 -21.84 -15.76
N ALA A 10 -10.95 -21.05 -15.92
CA ALA A 10 -10.08 -20.63 -14.83
C ALA A 10 -10.95 -19.97 -13.75
N ARG A 11 -11.07 -20.61 -12.59
CA ARG A 11 -11.83 -20.06 -11.46
C ARG A 11 -11.10 -18.82 -10.95
N ASP A 12 -11.78 -17.69 -11.01
CA ASP A 12 -11.33 -16.44 -10.39
C ASP A 12 -11.03 -16.68 -8.90
N PRO A 13 -9.82 -16.44 -8.41
CA PRO A 13 -9.44 -16.66 -7.01
C PRO A 13 -10.21 -15.76 -6.03
N TYR A 14 -10.92 -14.76 -6.52
CA TYR A 14 -11.75 -13.85 -5.74
C TYR A 14 -13.26 -14.25 -5.77
N TRP A 15 -13.62 -15.27 -6.56
CA TRP A 15 -14.99 -15.72 -6.67
C TRP A 15 -15.33 -16.68 -5.52
N VAL A 16 -16.06 -16.18 -4.52
CA VAL A 16 -16.65 -17.03 -3.46
C VAL A 16 -17.93 -17.62 -4.02
N GLY A 17 -17.87 -18.89 -4.47
CA GLY A 17 -18.99 -19.59 -5.05
C GLY A 17 -20.17 -19.63 -4.11
N ARG A 18 -21.34 -19.21 -4.62
CA ARG A 18 -22.65 -19.48 -4.03
C ARG A 18 -22.83 -21.00 -4.05
N SER A 19 -22.85 -21.66 -2.90
CA SER A 19 -23.28 -23.03 -2.79
C SER A 19 -24.77 -23.11 -3.11
N GLY A 20 -25.10 -23.57 -4.32
CA GLY A 20 -26.47 -23.92 -4.69
C GLY A 20 -26.93 -25.11 -3.84
N GLY A 21 -27.92 -24.89 -2.99
CA GLY A 21 -28.59 -25.96 -2.26
C GLY A 21 -29.32 -26.89 -3.23
N HIS A 22 -28.98 -28.13 -3.25
CA HIS A 22 -29.75 -29.19 -3.91
C HIS A 22 -30.99 -29.46 -3.07
N GLY A 23 -32.15 -29.06 -3.58
CA GLY A 23 -33.45 -29.44 -3.04
C GLY A 23 -33.73 -30.90 -3.36
N HIS A 24 -33.83 -31.76 -2.34
CA HIS A 24 -34.47 -33.05 -2.45
C HIS A 24 -36.00 -32.86 -2.38
N GLY A 25 -36.70 -33.36 -3.38
CA GLY A 25 -38.13 -33.44 -3.42
C GLY A 25 -38.69 -34.42 -2.37
N GLY A 26 -39.66 -34.00 -1.58
CA GLY A 26 -40.44 -34.80 -0.65
C GLY A 26 -41.90 -34.42 -0.78
N HIS A 27 -42.74 -35.45 -0.97
CA HIS A 27 -44.17 -35.40 -1.25
C HIS A 27 -45.00 -34.77 -0.13
N GLY A 28 -46.12 -34.18 -0.54
CA GLY A 28 -47.14 -33.40 0.01
C GLY A 28 -47.82 -33.81 1.31
N HIS A 29 -48.42 -32.81 1.93
CA HIS A 29 -49.80 -32.85 2.47
C HIS A 29 -50.28 -31.41 2.66
N GLY A 30 -51.52 -31.16 2.31
CA GLY A 30 -52.16 -29.84 2.28
C GLY A 30 -52.47 -29.28 3.67
N GLY A 31 -52.65 -27.96 3.72
CA GLY A 31 -53.20 -27.28 4.90
C GLY A 31 -52.90 -25.79 4.96
N HIS A 32 -53.95 -25.02 4.70
CA HIS A 32 -54.21 -23.67 5.21
C HIS A 32 -53.29 -22.51 4.81
N GLY A 33 -53.87 -21.63 3.99
CA GLY A 33 -53.32 -20.37 3.55
C GLY A 33 -53.04 -19.39 4.70
N HIS A 34 -51.82 -18.95 4.76
CA HIS A 34 -51.47 -17.66 5.30
C HIS A 34 -50.93 -16.83 4.14
N ALA A 35 -51.59 -15.66 3.94
CA ALA A 35 -51.16 -14.67 2.97
C ALA A 35 -49.70 -14.26 3.26
N GLY A 36 -48.76 -14.91 2.54
CA GLY A 36 -47.39 -14.51 2.53
C GLY A 36 -47.28 -13.17 1.83
N HIS A 37 -47.00 -12.11 2.58
CA HIS A 37 -46.53 -10.85 2.01
C HIS A 37 -45.29 -11.15 1.17
N GLY A 38 -45.46 -11.20 -0.14
CA GLY A 38 -44.39 -11.29 -1.10
C GLY A 38 -43.52 -10.04 -0.97
N HIS A 39 -42.41 -10.18 -0.25
CA HIS A 39 -41.34 -9.20 -0.35
C HIS A 39 -40.73 -9.38 -1.74
N GLY A 40 -41.12 -8.51 -2.66
CA GLY A 40 -40.45 -8.34 -3.94
C GLY A 40 -38.96 -8.04 -3.71
N PRO A 41 -38.11 -8.21 -4.72
CA PRO A 41 -36.72 -7.91 -4.59
C PRO A 41 -36.55 -6.46 -4.12
N LEU A 42 -36.14 -6.28 -2.89
CA LEU A 42 -35.90 -4.95 -2.32
C LEU A 42 -34.91 -4.25 -3.22
N SER A 43 -35.35 -3.20 -3.87
CA SER A 43 -34.48 -2.29 -4.62
C SER A 43 -33.35 -1.82 -3.72
N ALA A 44 -32.18 -1.71 -4.30
CA ALA A 44 -30.91 -1.38 -3.64
C ALA A 44 -30.98 -0.06 -2.87
N THR A 45 -31.49 -0.10 -1.64
CA THR A 45 -31.37 0.99 -0.66
C THR A 45 -30.18 0.79 0.29
N GLY A 46 -29.14 0.10 -0.15
CA GLY A 46 -27.90 -0.06 0.61
C GLY A 46 -27.95 -0.98 1.83
N HIS A 47 -29.12 -1.42 2.27
CA HIS A 47 -29.28 -2.42 3.34
C HIS A 47 -29.52 -3.80 2.71
N GLY A 48 -28.51 -4.27 1.91
CA GLY A 48 -28.58 -5.57 1.29
C GLY A 48 -28.67 -6.67 2.33
N GLN A 49 -29.63 -7.59 2.16
CA GLN A 49 -29.63 -8.90 2.81
C GLN A 49 -28.50 -9.77 2.25
N GLY A 50 -27.30 -9.20 2.11
CA GLY A 50 -26.09 -9.93 1.85
C GLY A 50 -25.57 -10.48 3.17
N GLY A 51 -25.26 -11.77 3.20
CA GLY A 51 -24.53 -12.35 4.33
C GLY A 51 -23.28 -11.55 4.69
N PRO A 52 -22.57 -11.89 5.80
CA PRO A 52 -21.42 -11.14 6.25
C PRO A 52 -20.41 -10.94 5.11
N ALA A 53 -19.90 -9.70 4.97
CA ALA A 53 -18.94 -9.33 3.93
C ALA A 53 -17.77 -10.32 3.89
N SER A 54 -17.25 -10.62 2.71
CA SER A 54 -16.11 -11.52 2.58
C SER A 54 -14.93 -10.99 3.40
N LYS A 55 -14.15 -11.89 4.02
CA LYS A 55 -12.95 -11.51 4.81
C LYS A 55 -11.99 -10.63 4.02
N PHE A 56 -11.96 -10.76 2.69
CA PHE A 56 -11.15 -9.92 1.82
C PHE A 56 -11.61 -8.46 1.87
N VAL A 57 -12.90 -8.21 1.70
CA VAL A 57 -13.49 -6.86 1.72
C VAL A 57 -13.31 -6.21 3.10
N THR A 58 -13.57 -6.96 4.18
CA THR A 58 -13.42 -6.43 5.55
C THR A 58 -11.98 -6.04 5.86
N VAL A 59 -11.00 -6.88 5.49
CA VAL A 59 -9.57 -6.59 5.72
C VAL A 59 -9.10 -5.43 4.84
N ALA A 60 -9.48 -5.40 3.56
CA ALA A 60 -9.11 -4.32 2.66
C ALA A 60 -9.69 -2.98 3.13
N TYR A 61 -10.96 -2.95 3.57
CA TYR A 61 -11.58 -1.74 4.08
C TYR A 61 -10.91 -1.25 5.38
N GLY A 62 -10.64 -2.13 6.33
CA GLY A 62 -9.91 -1.78 7.55
C GLY A 62 -8.50 -1.23 7.26
N PHE A 63 -7.85 -1.80 6.26
CA PHE A 63 -6.53 -1.33 5.82
C PHE A 63 -6.59 0.05 5.14
N TRP A 64 -7.64 0.35 4.38
CA TRP A 64 -7.87 1.68 3.83
C TRP A 64 -8.04 2.75 4.92
N ILE A 65 -8.76 2.42 6.02
CA ILE A 65 -8.89 3.34 7.17
C ILE A 65 -7.52 3.58 7.81
N PHE A 66 -6.67 2.56 7.93
CA PHE A 66 -5.30 2.70 8.41
C PHE A 66 -4.49 3.64 7.52
N LEU A 67 -4.48 3.43 6.20
CA LEU A 67 -3.79 4.32 5.25
C LEU A 67 -4.30 5.76 5.33
N LEU A 68 -5.60 5.95 5.52
CA LEU A 68 -6.18 7.28 5.68
C LEU A 68 -5.65 7.98 6.94
N SER A 69 -5.48 7.26 8.05
CA SER A 69 -4.88 7.81 9.28
C SER A 69 -3.42 8.23 9.06
N ASP A 70 -2.64 7.44 8.29
CA ASP A 70 -1.27 7.79 7.94
C ASP A 70 -1.22 9.06 7.06
N ILE A 71 -2.11 9.18 6.08
CA ILE A 71 -2.20 10.38 5.23
C ILE A 71 -2.52 11.61 6.08
N ILE A 72 -3.42 11.52 7.06
CA ILE A 72 -3.74 12.64 7.97
C ILE A 72 -2.50 13.00 8.81
N MET A 73 -1.78 12.02 9.33
CA MET A 73 -0.54 12.23 10.09
C MET A 73 0.51 12.95 9.23
N PHE A 74 0.77 12.50 8.02
CA PHE A 74 1.70 13.16 7.10
C PHE A 74 1.23 14.57 6.73
N SER A 75 -0.07 14.80 6.54
CA SER A 75 -0.63 16.14 6.30
C SER A 75 -0.32 17.10 7.44
N ALA A 76 -0.35 16.63 8.69
CA ALA A 76 0.06 17.45 9.84
C ALA A 76 1.55 17.78 9.82
N PHE A 77 2.42 16.85 9.43
CA PHE A 77 3.86 17.12 9.25
C PHE A 77 4.12 18.10 8.11
N PHE A 78 3.40 17.99 6.98
CA PHE A 78 3.49 18.97 5.89
C PHE A 78 3.05 20.37 6.33
N ALA A 79 1.96 20.48 7.10
CA ALA A 79 1.52 21.74 7.65
C ALA A 79 2.55 22.35 8.62
N ALA A 80 3.13 21.54 9.49
CA ALA A 80 4.21 21.98 10.38
C ALA A 80 5.43 22.45 9.59
N TYR A 81 5.85 21.70 8.57
CA TYR A 81 6.96 22.10 7.70
C TYR A 81 6.66 23.42 6.98
N ALA A 82 5.46 23.61 6.42
CA ALA A 82 5.09 24.82 5.71
C ALA A 82 5.17 26.07 6.61
N VAL A 83 4.75 25.96 7.88
CA VAL A 83 4.83 27.07 8.85
C VAL A 83 6.27 27.33 9.29
N LEU A 84 7.09 26.29 9.46
CA LEU A 84 8.45 26.39 10.01
C LEU A 84 9.53 26.53 8.94
N SER A 85 9.19 26.47 7.66
CA SER A 85 10.14 26.46 6.53
C SER A 85 11.06 27.68 6.48
N THR A 86 10.62 28.82 7.01
CA THR A 86 11.42 30.07 7.08
C THR A 86 12.14 30.28 8.42
N ALA A 87 11.87 29.42 9.41
CA ALA A 87 12.41 29.55 10.78
C ALA A 87 13.82 28.91 10.91
N THR A 88 14.80 29.42 10.18
CA THR A 88 16.17 28.88 10.10
C THR A 88 17.05 29.27 11.28
N ALA A 89 16.67 30.26 12.08
CA ALA A 89 17.45 30.79 13.22
C ALA A 89 18.90 31.13 12.87
N GLY A 90 19.16 31.68 11.66
CA GLY A 90 20.51 31.95 11.16
C GLY A 90 21.31 30.70 10.77
N GLY A 91 20.66 29.53 10.68
CA GLY A 91 21.23 28.31 10.14
C GLY A 91 21.07 28.20 8.63
N PRO A 92 21.58 27.10 8.03
CA PRO A 92 21.49 26.88 6.59
C PRO A 92 20.05 26.77 6.13
N SER A 93 19.78 27.37 4.96
CA SER A 93 18.47 27.31 4.28
C SER A 93 18.35 26.05 3.42
N GLY A 94 17.11 25.71 3.00
CA GLY A 94 16.88 24.57 2.10
C GLY A 94 17.67 24.67 0.79
N LYS A 95 17.92 25.88 0.27
CA LYS A 95 18.74 26.11 -0.94
C LYS A 95 20.20 25.65 -0.80
N GLU A 96 20.74 25.75 0.38
CA GLU A 96 22.14 25.39 0.67
C GLU A 96 22.31 23.91 0.98
N LEU A 97 21.23 23.28 1.50
CA LEU A 97 21.23 21.90 1.98
C LEU A 97 20.81 20.88 0.94
N PHE A 98 19.90 21.25 0.00
CA PHE A 98 19.24 20.26 -0.86
C PHE A 98 20.01 20.03 -2.16
N GLU A 99 20.60 18.83 -2.31
CA GLU A 99 21.18 18.36 -3.56
C GLU A 99 20.09 17.76 -4.48
N LEU A 100 19.43 18.60 -5.28
CA LEU A 100 18.35 18.18 -6.18
C LEU A 100 18.68 16.95 -7.06
N PRO A 101 19.89 16.80 -7.65
CA PRO A 101 20.20 15.61 -8.45
C PRO A 101 20.15 14.32 -7.64
N ARG A 102 20.57 14.36 -6.38
CA ARG A 102 20.53 13.21 -5.47
C ARG A 102 19.10 12.81 -5.11
N VAL A 103 18.29 13.80 -4.75
CA VAL A 103 16.88 13.56 -4.40
C VAL A 103 16.08 13.11 -5.63
N ALA A 104 16.39 13.61 -6.83
CA ALA A 104 15.81 13.13 -8.08
C ALA A 104 16.16 11.65 -8.35
N ALA A 105 17.40 11.24 -8.06
CA ALA A 105 17.81 9.84 -8.15
C ALA A 105 17.05 8.96 -7.12
N GLN A 106 16.92 9.42 -5.88
CA GLN A 106 16.10 8.75 -4.85
C GLN A 106 14.64 8.58 -5.31
N THR A 107 14.05 9.62 -5.88
CA THR A 107 12.70 9.58 -6.46
C THR A 107 12.61 8.56 -7.59
N GLY A 108 13.59 8.53 -8.49
CA GLY A 108 13.66 7.54 -9.57
C GLY A 108 13.73 6.10 -9.07
N LEU A 109 14.52 5.85 -8.00
CA LEU A 109 14.61 4.52 -7.36
C LEU A 109 13.25 4.10 -6.77
N LEU A 110 12.58 4.99 -6.06
CA LEU A 110 11.33 4.67 -5.40
C LEU A 110 10.19 4.44 -6.42
N LEU A 111 10.05 5.31 -7.43
CA LEU A 111 9.08 5.12 -8.52
C LEU A 111 9.31 3.83 -9.30
N THR A 112 10.58 3.48 -9.56
CA THR A 112 10.92 2.21 -10.21
C THR A 112 10.58 1.02 -9.30
N SER A 113 10.82 1.16 -7.99
CA SER A 113 10.40 0.17 -6.98
C SER A 113 8.88 -0.05 -6.98
N SER A 114 8.10 1.03 -7.07
CA SER A 114 6.64 0.96 -7.18
C SER A 114 6.19 0.23 -8.44
N PHE A 115 6.80 0.55 -9.58
CA PHE A 115 6.52 -0.14 -10.84
C PHE A 115 6.80 -1.66 -10.74
N THR A 116 7.96 -2.05 -10.16
CA THR A 116 8.30 -3.47 -9.97
C THR A 116 7.38 -4.16 -8.98
N GLY A 117 6.88 -3.45 -7.95
CA GLY A 117 5.84 -3.92 -7.04
C GLY A 117 4.53 -4.23 -7.76
N GLY A 118 4.15 -3.40 -8.73
CA GLY A 118 3.01 -3.67 -9.63
C GLY A 118 3.22 -4.94 -10.47
N LEU A 119 4.44 -5.15 -11.01
CA LEU A 119 4.79 -6.39 -11.73
C LEU A 119 4.74 -7.63 -10.83
N ALA A 120 5.15 -7.50 -9.56
CA ALA A 120 5.02 -8.59 -8.58
C ALA A 120 3.54 -8.96 -8.36
N THR A 121 2.66 -7.98 -8.27
CA THR A 121 1.21 -8.20 -8.18
C THR A 121 0.68 -8.93 -9.41
N LEU A 122 1.09 -8.52 -10.61
CA LEU A 122 0.71 -9.18 -11.86
C LEU A 122 1.21 -10.64 -11.92
N ALA A 123 2.47 -10.89 -11.50
CA ALA A 123 3.03 -12.24 -11.40
C ALA A 123 2.26 -13.11 -10.41
N THR A 124 1.78 -12.52 -9.32
CA THR A 124 0.93 -13.18 -8.33
C THR A 124 -0.41 -13.63 -8.93
N HIS A 125 -1.06 -12.81 -9.74
CA HIS A 125 -2.28 -13.19 -10.47
C HIS A 125 -2.04 -14.36 -11.44
N ARG A 126 -0.86 -14.43 -12.05
CA ARG A 126 -0.43 -15.55 -12.91
C ARG A 126 0.00 -16.78 -12.11
N ARG A 127 -0.03 -16.74 -10.78
CA ARG A 127 0.41 -17.82 -9.87
C ARG A 127 1.84 -18.31 -10.13
N SER A 128 2.72 -17.46 -10.64
CA SER A 128 4.12 -17.79 -10.88
C SER A 128 4.96 -17.43 -9.65
N MET A 129 5.34 -18.46 -8.86
CA MET A 129 6.10 -18.28 -7.63
C MET A 129 7.44 -17.57 -7.89
N ALA A 130 8.21 -18.07 -8.87
CA ALA A 130 9.54 -17.54 -9.18
C ALA A 130 9.46 -16.08 -9.63
N ALA A 131 8.52 -15.74 -10.53
CA ALA A 131 8.36 -14.37 -10.99
C ALA A 131 7.90 -13.43 -9.87
N THR A 132 6.98 -13.87 -9.01
CA THR A 132 6.53 -13.07 -7.86
C THR A 132 7.68 -12.79 -6.91
N GLN A 133 8.45 -13.81 -6.53
CA GLN A 133 9.61 -13.65 -5.63
C GLN A 133 10.68 -12.74 -6.26
N PHE A 134 10.96 -12.92 -7.54
CA PHE A 134 11.93 -12.09 -8.26
C PHE A 134 11.54 -10.61 -8.23
N TRP A 135 10.30 -10.29 -8.59
CA TRP A 135 9.84 -8.90 -8.62
C TRP A 135 9.74 -8.29 -7.22
N LEU A 136 9.33 -9.04 -6.20
CA LEU A 136 9.36 -8.59 -4.81
C LEU A 136 10.80 -8.31 -4.34
N LEU A 137 11.76 -9.16 -4.71
CA LEU A 137 13.18 -8.94 -4.39
C LEU A 137 13.70 -7.65 -5.03
N VAL A 138 13.41 -7.43 -6.32
CA VAL A 138 13.79 -6.20 -7.03
C VAL A 138 13.19 -4.97 -6.35
N THR A 139 11.89 -5.03 -6.03
CA THR A 139 11.20 -3.96 -5.28
C THR A 139 11.89 -3.67 -3.95
N GLY A 140 12.23 -4.71 -3.19
CA GLY A 140 12.92 -4.57 -1.90
C GLY A 140 14.33 -3.99 -2.03
N LEU A 141 15.11 -4.41 -3.03
CA LEU A 141 16.46 -3.89 -3.27
C LEU A 141 16.43 -2.40 -3.65
N LEU A 142 15.50 -1.99 -4.51
CA LEU A 142 15.34 -0.57 -4.90
C LEU A 142 14.89 0.28 -3.70
N GLY A 143 13.94 -0.20 -2.90
CA GLY A 143 13.52 0.48 -1.68
C GLY A 143 14.62 0.55 -0.62
N ALA A 144 15.44 -0.50 -0.49
CA ALA A 144 16.61 -0.50 0.41
C ALA A 144 17.70 0.48 -0.07
N ALA A 145 17.93 0.58 -1.38
CA ALA A 145 18.86 1.55 -1.96
C ALA A 145 18.38 2.99 -1.70
N PHE A 146 17.08 3.25 -1.87
CA PHE A 146 16.49 4.53 -1.50
C PHE A 146 16.74 4.87 -0.02
N LEU A 147 16.38 3.96 0.90
CA LEU A 147 16.53 4.17 2.34
C LEU A 147 18.01 4.37 2.74
N PHE A 148 18.93 3.67 2.09
CA PHE A 148 20.35 3.82 2.31
C PHE A 148 20.84 5.23 1.94
N LEU A 149 20.42 5.76 0.79
CA LEU A 149 20.77 7.12 0.36
C LEU A 149 20.19 8.18 1.30
N GLU A 150 18.97 7.98 1.80
CA GLU A 150 18.31 8.87 2.75
C GLU A 150 19.04 8.90 4.10
N VAL A 151 19.40 7.73 4.63
CA VAL A 151 20.19 7.64 5.88
C VAL A 151 21.58 8.28 5.71
N GLN A 152 22.22 8.12 4.55
CA GLN A 152 23.48 8.81 4.26
C GLN A 152 23.31 10.33 4.23
N GLU A 153 22.24 10.85 3.64
CA GLU A 153 21.93 12.28 3.60
C GLU A 153 21.77 12.83 5.03
N PHE A 154 21.01 12.13 5.87
CA PHE A 154 20.86 12.51 7.28
C PHE A 154 22.19 12.48 8.05
N ALA A 155 23.04 11.48 7.79
CA ALA A 155 24.35 11.38 8.43
C ALA A 155 25.28 12.54 8.03
N VAL A 156 25.25 12.94 6.76
CA VAL A 156 26.03 14.10 6.27
C VAL A 156 25.51 15.38 6.91
N MET A 157 24.20 15.64 6.89
CA MET A 157 23.60 16.83 7.54
C MET A 157 23.95 16.89 9.04
N ALA A 158 23.90 15.75 9.74
CA ALA A 158 24.26 15.70 11.15
C ALA A 158 25.74 16.02 11.39
N SER A 159 26.64 15.58 10.50
CA SER A 159 28.09 15.86 10.60
C SER A 159 28.44 17.35 10.35
N GLU A 160 27.62 18.02 9.52
CA GLU A 160 27.76 19.45 9.19
C GLU A 160 27.07 20.38 10.21
N GLN A 161 26.72 19.86 11.39
CA GLN A 161 26.01 20.62 12.43
C GLN A 161 24.60 21.13 12.01
N ALA A 162 24.04 20.55 10.94
CA ALA A 162 22.70 20.80 10.44
C ALA A 162 21.69 19.78 10.97
N GLY A 163 21.83 19.38 12.23
CA GLY A 163 20.96 18.42 12.90
C GLY A 163 19.60 19.01 13.33
N PRO A 164 18.64 18.18 13.75
CA PRO A 164 17.27 18.61 14.07
C PRO A 164 17.18 19.63 15.22
N SER A 165 18.19 19.68 16.11
CA SER A 165 18.24 20.61 17.25
C SER A 165 18.70 22.03 16.86
N ARG A 166 19.18 22.23 15.63
CA ARG A 166 19.76 23.49 15.18
C ARG A 166 18.74 24.59 14.89
N SER A 167 17.61 24.22 14.27
CA SER A 167 16.54 25.16 13.93
C SER A 167 15.18 24.45 13.86
N ALA A 168 14.10 25.24 13.97
CA ALA A 168 12.73 24.69 13.84
C ALA A 168 12.47 24.16 12.43
N PHE A 169 13.04 24.80 11.40
CA PHE A 169 13.04 24.31 10.02
C PHE A 169 13.61 22.89 9.92
N LEU A 170 14.84 22.67 10.43
CA LEU A 170 15.49 21.36 10.42
C LEU A 170 14.72 20.33 11.25
N SER A 171 14.17 20.72 12.42
CA SER A 171 13.32 19.82 13.21
C SER A 171 12.12 19.31 12.42
N ALA A 172 11.41 20.21 11.72
CA ALA A 172 10.25 19.86 10.90
C ALA A 172 10.65 18.99 9.70
N PHE A 173 11.77 19.30 9.03
CA PHE A 173 12.32 18.53 7.93
C PHE A 173 12.67 17.09 8.37
N PHE A 174 13.48 16.95 9.43
CA PHE A 174 13.88 15.63 9.95
C PHE A 174 12.69 14.81 10.46
N ALA A 175 11.67 15.47 11.04
CA ALA A 175 10.46 14.79 11.48
C ALA A 175 9.66 14.24 10.30
N LEU A 176 9.46 15.04 9.24
CA LEU A 176 8.68 14.66 8.07
C LEU A 176 9.38 13.56 7.26
N VAL A 177 10.64 13.81 6.85
CA VAL A 177 11.40 12.90 5.99
C VAL A 177 11.80 11.64 6.78
N GLY A 178 12.21 11.78 8.03
CA GLY A 178 12.54 10.65 8.91
C GLY A 178 11.35 9.76 9.25
N CYS A 179 10.15 10.34 9.42
CA CYS A 179 8.92 9.58 9.57
C CYS A 179 8.63 8.76 8.30
N HIS A 180 8.80 9.36 7.10
CA HIS A 180 8.66 8.66 5.83
C HIS A 180 9.67 7.52 5.71
N GLY A 181 10.97 7.77 5.95
CA GLY A 181 12.02 6.74 5.92
C GLY A 181 11.77 5.59 6.90
N THR A 182 11.25 5.89 8.09
CA THR A 182 10.82 4.86 9.06
C THR A 182 9.72 3.97 8.49
N HIS A 183 8.72 4.55 7.82
CA HIS A 183 7.64 3.79 7.16
C HIS A 183 8.17 2.92 6.02
N VAL A 184 9.10 3.43 5.21
CA VAL A 184 9.78 2.62 4.17
C VAL A 184 10.54 1.47 4.81
N GLY A 185 11.29 1.70 5.91
CA GLY A 185 12.01 0.66 6.63
C GLY A 185 11.09 -0.44 7.18
N LEU A 186 9.95 -0.06 7.79
CA LEU A 186 8.93 -1.00 8.25
C LEU A 186 8.29 -1.76 7.06
N GLY A 187 8.07 -1.07 5.94
CA GLY A 187 7.61 -1.69 4.70
C GLY A 187 8.58 -2.75 4.17
N LEU A 188 9.88 -2.49 4.21
CA LEU A 188 10.92 -3.46 3.82
C LEU A 188 10.94 -4.68 4.73
N LEU A 189 10.80 -4.51 6.05
CA LEU A 189 10.66 -5.62 6.99
C LEU A 189 9.41 -6.45 6.70
N TRP A 190 8.30 -5.77 6.41
CA TRP A 190 7.07 -6.45 6.03
C TRP A 190 7.22 -7.22 4.72
N LEU A 191 7.85 -6.62 3.70
CA LEU A 191 8.17 -7.28 2.44
C LEU A 191 9.00 -8.56 2.65
N GLY A 192 10.05 -8.49 3.47
CA GLY A 192 10.87 -9.66 3.82
C GLY A 192 10.05 -10.78 4.46
N THR A 193 9.15 -10.44 5.41
CA THR A 193 8.26 -11.43 6.01
C THR A 193 7.28 -12.03 5.01
N MET A 194 6.77 -11.22 4.05
CA MET A 194 5.88 -11.71 3.00
C MET A 194 6.59 -12.66 2.04
N MET A 195 7.82 -12.35 1.64
CA MET A 195 8.65 -13.21 0.79
C MET A 195 8.90 -14.56 1.48
N ALA A 196 9.27 -14.56 2.76
CA ALA A 196 9.47 -15.77 3.55
C ALA A 196 8.18 -16.60 3.67
N GLN A 197 7.03 -15.96 3.96
CA GLN A 197 5.74 -16.64 4.05
C GLN A 197 5.30 -17.23 2.70
N LEU A 198 5.51 -16.52 1.62
CA LEU A 198 5.19 -16.98 0.26
C LEU A 198 6.05 -18.21 -0.10
N TRP A 199 7.34 -18.18 0.27
CA TRP A 199 8.25 -19.31 0.05
C TRP A 199 7.80 -20.58 0.76
N VAL A 200 7.43 -20.46 2.04
CA VAL A 200 7.10 -21.64 2.89
C VAL A 200 5.67 -22.13 2.66
N LYS A 201 4.71 -21.22 2.48
CA LYS A 201 3.27 -21.55 2.48
C LYS A 201 2.63 -21.52 1.10
N GLY A 202 3.31 -20.96 0.09
CA GLY A 202 2.77 -20.78 -1.26
C GLY A 202 1.62 -19.78 -1.35
N PHE A 203 0.88 -19.81 -2.46
CA PHE A 203 -0.24 -18.91 -2.75
C PHE A 203 -1.51 -19.28 -1.96
N ARG A 204 -1.53 -19.00 -0.67
CA ARG A 204 -2.74 -19.13 0.16
C ARG A 204 -3.56 -17.84 0.11
N PRO A 205 -4.89 -17.91 0.21
CA PRO A 205 -5.76 -16.71 0.18
C PRO A 205 -5.38 -15.64 1.21
N GLU A 206 -4.88 -16.07 2.37
CA GLU A 206 -4.42 -15.18 3.44
C GLU A 206 -3.17 -14.40 3.05
N ILE A 207 -2.23 -15.05 2.37
CA ILE A 207 -0.99 -14.42 1.91
C ILE A 207 -1.28 -13.45 0.77
N LEU A 208 -2.19 -13.82 -0.14
CA LEU A 208 -2.62 -12.96 -1.23
C LEU A 208 -3.26 -11.66 -0.70
N ARG A 209 -4.11 -11.75 0.34
CA ARG A 209 -4.69 -10.56 0.99
C ARG A 209 -3.61 -9.65 1.60
N ARG A 210 -2.65 -10.23 2.31
CA ARG A 210 -1.53 -9.48 2.93
C ARG A 210 -0.65 -8.82 1.86
N LEU A 211 -0.39 -9.52 0.77
CA LEU A 211 0.39 -8.98 -0.35
C LEU A 211 -0.35 -7.82 -1.04
N HIS A 212 -1.66 -7.92 -1.16
CA HIS A 212 -2.48 -6.81 -1.66
C HIS A 212 -2.41 -5.59 -0.73
N CYS A 213 -2.56 -5.78 0.59
CA CYS A 213 -2.41 -4.70 1.57
C CYS A 213 -1.00 -4.09 1.53
N PHE A 214 0.04 -4.91 1.38
CA PHE A 214 1.42 -4.44 1.20
C PHE A 214 1.55 -3.57 -0.05
N GLY A 215 0.98 -3.98 -1.19
CA GLY A 215 1.00 -3.19 -2.42
C GLY A 215 0.33 -1.82 -2.24
N LEU A 216 -0.83 -1.76 -1.58
CA LEU A 216 -1.50 -0.50 -1.26
C LEU A 216 -0.63 0.42 -0.37
N PHE A 217 -0.01 -0.15 0.66
CA PHE A 217 0.89 0.58 1.56
C PHE A 217 2.09 1.14 0.80
N TRP A 218 2.75 0.32 -0.03
CA TRP A 218 3.93 0.72 -0.79
C TRP A 218 3.63 1.87 -1.76
N HIS A 219 2.53 1.78 -2.50
CA HIS A 219 2.10 2.86 -3.40
C HIS A 219 1.67 4.13 -2.66
N ALA A 220 1.06 4.01 -1.47
CA ALA A 220 0.74 5.17 -0.65
C ALA A 220 2.02 5.90 -0.18
N LEU A 221 3.07 5.17 0.19
CA LEU A 221 4.37 5.77 0.54
C LEU A 221 5.01 6.50 -0.64
N ASP A 222 4.92 5.94 -1.86
CA ASP A 222 5.41 6.63 -3.06
C ASP A 222 4.71 7.97 -3.30
N ILE A 223 3.39 8.00 -3.13
CA ILE A 223 2.60 9.24 -3.29
C ILE A 223 3.05 10.28 -2.25
N ILE A 224 3.26 9.86 -1.00
CA ILE A 224 3.78 10.73 0.07
C ILE A 224 5.18 11.22 -0.28
N TRP A 225 6.05 10.35 -0.82
CA TRP A 225 7.40 10.77 -1.25
C TRP A 225 7.37 11.80 -2.37
N VAL A 226 6.54 11.61 -3.39
CA VAL A 226 6.37 12.61 -4.47
C VAL A 226 5.90 13.96 -3.90
N ALA A 227 5.02 13.95 -2.90
CA ALA A 227 4.63 15.17 -2.20
C ALA A 227 5.80 15.79 -1.42
N ILE A 228 6.63 15.00 -0.72
CA ILE A 228 7.84 15.47 -0.04
C ILE A 228 8.80 16.06 -1.06
N PHE A 229 9.10 15.35 -2.15
CA PHE A 229 9.99 15.83 -3.20
C PHE A 229 9.53 17.19 -3.75
N THR A 230 8.25 17.32 -4.04
CA THR A 230 7.68 18.56 -4.63
C THR A 230 7.63 19.71 -3.63
N LEU A 231 7.07 19.48 -2.43
CA LEU A 231 6.78 20.55 -1.48
C LEU A 231 7.99 20.92 -0.62
N VAL A 232 8.87 19.96 -0.33
CA VAL A 232 10.03 20.19 0.53
C VAL A 232 11.27 20.52 -0.29
N TYR A 233 11.64 19.66 -1.23
CA TYR A 233 12.88 19.84 -1.98
C TYR A 233 12.75 20.84 -3.13
N LEU A 234 11.77 20.70 -4.02
CA LEU A 234 11.62 21.59 -5.17
C LEU A 234 11.23 23.01 -4.76
N LEU A 235 10.20 23.18 -3.90
CA LEU A 235 9.80 24.49 -3.41
C LEU A 235 10.83 25.08 -2.44
N GLY A 236 11.46 24.26 -1.59
CA GLY A 236 12.50 24.71 -0.66
C GLY A 236 13.81 25.14 -1.35
N ALA A 237 14.09 24.62 -2.54
CA ALA A 237 15.23 25.02 -3.37
C ALA A 237 14.91 26.19 -4.34
N SER A 238 13.63 26.54 -4.51
CA SER A 238 13.23 27.65 -5.40
C SER A 238 13.64 29.02 -4.85
N PRO A 239 13.85 30.03 -5.72
CA PRO A 239 14.27 31.38 -5.34
C PRO A 239 13.21 32.14 -4.56
#